data_5b116e6aa4a5b9ed1d0f8ab177408460
#
_entry.id   5b116e6aa4a5b9ed1d0f8ab177408460
#
_cell.length_a   1.000
_cell.length_b   1.000
_cell.length_c   1.000
_cell.angle_alpha   90.00
_cell.angle_beta   90.00
_cell.angle_gamma   90.00
#
_symmetry.space_group_name_H-M   'P 1'
#
loop_
_entity.id
_entity.type
_entity.pdbx_description
1 polymer ?
#
loop_
_entity_poly.entity_id
_entity_poly.type
_entity_poly.pdbx_seq_one_letter_code
_entity_poly.pdbx_strand_id
1 'polypeptide(L)'
;KGHNVLFTRYTMTSASTSIIPEMTEKIDMLGLNDNFLVNKTDITNKVTGNKIYFRGLKTGSGNQTAALKSLNGITTWILDEAEEMPDPLLFDKIDLSVRSKDAQNRVIMVMNPATKAHWIYKRFFESRDLQGGENTTIEDTTYIHTSYKDNEKHLDATFLANVNRMKEERPEEYKAQILGGWRSVAEGVIFTNWEVRDFNPNGDFYGIGMDFGFSNDPTGACLISINRKSKEI
;
A
#
# COMPACT_ATOMS: atom_id res chain seq x y z
N LYS A 1 13.80 -26.52 7.72
CA LYS A 1 12.79 -26.39 8.80
C LYS A 1 12.80 -24.97 9.31
N GLY A 2 11.59 -24.39 9.57
CA GLY A 2 11.49 -23.10 10.25
C GLY A 2 11.39 -21.87 9.34
N HIS A 3 11.12 -22.03 8.06
CA HIS A 3 10.82 -20.91 7.14
C HIS A 3 9.32 -20.82 6.89
N ASN A 4 8.61 -20.09 7.72
CA ASN A 4 7.21 -19.79 7.47
C ASN A 4 7.07 -18.41 6.85
N VAL A 5 6.08 -18.28 5.98
CA VAL A 5 5.73 -17.03 5.31
C VAL A 5 4.42 -16.53 5.88
N LEU A 6 4.36 -15.26 6.25
CA LEU A 6 3.13 -14.55 6.53
C LEU A 6 2.78 -13.72 5.30
N PHE A 7 1.67 -14.01 4.66
CA PHE A 7 1.13 -13.25 3.55
C PHE A 7 -0.08 -12.46 4.03
N THR A 8 -0.06 -11.15 3.86
CA THR A 8 -1.13 -10.28 4.33
C THR A 8 -1.61 -9.35 3.25
N ARG A 9 -2.92 -9.08 3.28
CA ARG A 9 -3.59 -7.93 2.66
C ARG A 9 -4.32 -7.15 3.74
N TYR A 10 -4.77 -5.95 3.39
CA TYR A 10 -5.53 -5.15 4.33
C TYR A 10 -6.82 -5.85 4.76
N THR A 11 -7.51 -6.56 3.84
CA THR A 11 -8.67 -7.39 4.16
C THR A 11 -8.42 -8.88 3.90
N MET A 12 -8.97 -9.77 4.73
CA MET A 12 -8.88 -11.23 4.52
C MET A 12 -9.70 -11.71 3.33
N THR A 13 -10.79 -11.04 3.01
CA THR A 13 -11.66 -11.41 1.88
C THR A 13 -10.87 -11.38 0.57
N SER A 14 -10.08 -10.34 0.33
CA SER A 14 -9.23 -10.23 -0.86
C SER A 14 -8.22 -11.37 -0.96
N ALA A 15 -7.59 -11.78 0.14
CA ALA A 15 -6.63 -12.89 0.13
C ALA A 15 -7.27 -14.23 -0.24
N SER A 16 -8.48 -14.50 0.26
CA SER A 16 -9.18 -15.77 0.01
C SER A 16 -9.74 -15.89 -1.41
N THR A 17 -10.09 -14.78 -2.04
CA THR A 17 -10.71 -14.76 -3.37
C THR A 17 -9.70 -14.63 -4.51
N SER A 18 -8.50 -14.14 -4.27
CA SER A 18 -7.50 -13.95 -5.32
C SER A 18 -6.22 -14.75 -5.08
N ILE A 19 -5.54 -14.54 -3.96
CA ILE A 19 -4.17 -15.06 -3.77
C ILE A 19 -4.13 -16.57 -3.56
N ILE A 20 -5.00 -17.12 -2.72
CA ILE A 20 -5.00 -18.56 -2.46
C ILE A 20 -5.38 -19.35 -3.72
N PRO A 21 -6.39 -18.96 -4.51
CA PRO A 21 -6.68 -19.60 -5.79
C PRO A 21 -5.52 -19.52 -6.78
N GLU A 22 -4.88 -18.36 -6.92
CA GLU A 22 -3.73 -18.18 -7.80
C GLU A 22 -2.54 -19.07 -7.39
N MET A 23 -2.20 -19.11 -6.11
CA MET A 23 -1.16 -20.01 -5.61
C MET A 23 -1.51 -21.48 -5.84
N THR A 24 -2.77 -21.85 -5.69
CA THR A 24 -3.26 -23.22 -5.95
C THR A 24 -3.07 -23.58 -7.43
N GLU A 25 -3.43 -22.66 -8.34
CA GLU A 25 -3.21 -22.84 -9.77
C GLU A 25 -1.72 -23.05 -10.09
N LYS A 26 -0.83 -22.28 -9.47
CA LYS A 26 0.62 -22.45 -9.68
C LYS A 26 1.14 -23.78 -9.14
N ILE A 27 0.61 -24.25 -8.01
CA ILE A 27 0.93 -25.58 -7.47
C ILE A 27 0.51 -26.67 -8.47
N ASP A 28 -0.70 -26.55 -9.05
CA ASP A 28 -1.22 -27.44 -10.08
C ASP A 28 -0.35 -27.42 -11.34
N MET A 29 -0.06 -26.24 -11.87
CA MET A 29 0.77 -26.08 -13.08
C MET A 29 2.16 -26.71 -12.93
N LEU A 30 2.70 -26.71 -11.71
CA LEU A 30 4.01 -27.29 -11.41
C LEU A 30 3.93 -28.80 -11.07
N GLY A 31 2.74 -29.40 -11.02
CA GLY A 31 2.55 -30.80 -10.66
C GLY A 31 2.91 -31.11 -9.20
N LEU A 32 2.73 -30.15 -8.28
CA LEU A 32 3.18 -30.24 -6.90
C LEU A 32 2.03 -30.51 -5.90
N ASN A 33 0.86 -30.92 -6.34
CA ASN A 33 -0.32 -31.16 -5.49
C ASN A 33 -0.07 -32.13 -4.35
N ASP A 34 0.69 -33.18 -4.60
CA ASP A 34 1.04 -34.16 -3.57
C ASP A 34 1.94 -33.58 -2.47
N ASN A 35 2.65 -32.50 -2.75
CA ASN A 35 3.60 -31.88 -1.85
C ASN A 35 2.97 -30.80 -0.96
N PHE A 36 1.78 -30.30 -1.32
CA PHE A 36 1.13 -29.21 -0.59
C PHE A 36 -0.26 -29.59 -0.11
N LEU A 37 -0.61 -29.07 1.06
CA LEU A 37 -1.97 -29.10 1.61
C LEU A 37 -2.49 -27.65 1.62
N VAL A 38 -3.52 -27.39 0.82
CA VAL A 38 -4.15 -26.08 0.72
C VAL A 38 -5.37 -26.02 1.62
N ASN A 39 -5.40 -25.06 2.54
CA ASN A 39 -6.53 -24.74 3.41
C ASN A 39 -7.04 -23.32 3.12
N LYS A 40 -8.16 -22.95 3.75
CA LYS A 40 -8.76 -21.61 3.60
C LYS A 40 -7.86 -20.45 4.08
N THR A 41 -6.91 -20.71 4.96
CA THR A 41 -6.11 -19.69 5.64
C THR A 41 -4.61 -19.97 5.66
N ASP A 42 -4.20 -21.11 5.13
CA ASP A 42 -2.78 -21.49 5.03
C ASP A 42 -2.54 -22.54 3.93
N ILE A 43 -1.31 -22.57 3.44
CA ILE A 43 -0.78 -23.63 2.59
C ILE A 43 0.39 -24.26 3.33
N THR A 44 0.37 -25.57 3.49
CA THR A 44 1.40 -26.34 4.19
C THR A 44 2.18 -27.21 3.21
N ASN A 45 3.51 -27.09 3.21
CA ASN A 45 4.38 -28.04 2.53
C ASN A 45 4.47 -29.33 3.37
N LYS A 46 3.97 -30.45 2.83
CA LYS A 46 3.91 -31.75 3.53
C LYS A 46 5.29 -32.36 3.82
N VAL A 47 6.29 -31.99 3.03
CA VAL A 47 7.67 -32.54 3.16
C VAL A 47 8.41 -31.83 4.28
N THR A 48 8.34 -30.51 4.34
CA THR A 48 9.11 -29.69 5.29
C THR A 48 8.31 -29.30 6.53
N GLY A 49 6.98 -29.28 6.43
CA GLY A 49 6.07 -28.73 7.43
C GLY A 49 6.02 -27.21 7.46
N ASN A 50 6.70 -26.53 6.54
CA ASN A 50 6.67 -25.09 6.45
C ASN A 50 5.30 -24.60 5.93
N LYS A 51 4.91 -23.39 6.35
CA LYS A 51 3.58 -22.84 6.05
C LYS A 51 3.65 -21.46 5.46
N ILE A 52 2.68 -21.19 4.58
CA ILE A 52 2.30 -19.84 4.17
C ILE A 52 0.98 -19.54 4.87
N TYR A 53 0.97 -18.56 5.75
CA TYR A 53 -0.23 -18.08 6.45
C TYR A 53 -0.82 -16.89 5.72
N PHE A 54 -2.13 -16.91 5.46
CA PHE A 54 -2.86 -15.78 4.87
C PHE A 54 -3.68 -15.08 5.94
N ARG A 55 -3.52 -13.77 6.08
CA ARG A 55 -4.22 -12.97 7.10
C ARG A 55 -4.62 -11.61 6.55
N GLY A 56 -5.79 -11.11 6.98
CA GLY A 56 -6.17 -9.72 6.82
C GLY A 56 -5.63 -8.88 7.98
N LEU A 57 -5.28 -7.62 7.70
CA LEU A 57 -4.79 -6.68 8.71
C LEU A 57 -5.90 -5.84 9.33
N LYS A 58 -6.93 -5.49 8.55
CA LYS A 58 -8.10 -4.75 9.03
C LYS A 58 -8.95 -5.64 9.93
N THR A 59 -9.22 -5.16 11.13
CA THR A 59 -10.04 -5.90 12.11
C THR A 59 -11.15 -5.04 12.65
N GLY A 60 -12.34 -5.63 12.73
CA GLY A 60 -13.45 -5.06 13.50
C GLY A 60 -13.28 -5.21 15.02
N SER A 61 -12.29 -5.97 15.49
CA SER A 61 -11.98 -6.19 16.91
C SER A 61 -10.47 -6.27 17.11
N GLY A 62 -9.95 -5.63 18.15
CA GLY A 62 -8.51 -5.49 18.44
C GLY A 62 -7.70 -6.79 18.65
N ASN A 63 -8.32 -7.96 18.45
CA ASN A 63 -7.72 -9.27 18.75
C ASN A 63 -6.86 -9.86 17.62
N GLN A 64 -6.91 -9.36 16.38
CA GLN A 64 -6.13 -9.96 15.28
C GLN A 64 -4.64 -9.62 15.33
N THR A 65 -4.27 -8.45 15.83
CA THR A 65 -2.84 -8.13 16.03
C THR A 65 -2.20 -9.10 17.03
N ALA A 66 -2.95 -9.55 18.02
CA ALA A 66 -2.51 -10.60 18.95
C ALA A 66 -2.37 -11.95 18.24
N ALA A 67 -3.29 -12.30 17.34
CA ALA A 67 -3.22 -13.54 16.55
C ALA A 67 -2.02 -13.57 15.59
N LEU A 68 -1.66 -12.44 14.99
CA LEU A 68 -0.46 -12.32 14.15
C LEU A 68 0.83 -12.53 14.95
N LYS A 69 0.89 -11.99 16.17
CA LYS A 69 2.04 -12.17 17.08
C LYS A 69 2.19 -13.60 17.60
N SER A 70 1.14 -14.40 17.57
CA SER A 70 1.19 -15.81 18.00
C SER A 70 1.72 -16.77 16.93
N LEU A 71 1.95 -16.30 15.69
CA LEU A 71 2.54 -17.12 14.64
C LEU A 71 4.03 -17.31 14.90
N ASN A 72 4.45 -18.55 15.05
CA ASN A 72 5.86 -18.88 15.30
C ASN A 72 6.62 -19.15 14.01
N GLY A 73 7.91 -18.82 14.00
CA GLY A 73 8.84 -19.18 12.92
C GLY A 73 8.60 -18.42 11.62
N ILE A 74 7.96 -17.25 11.67
CA ILE A 74 7.86 -16.37 10.51
C ILE A 74 9.23 -15.79 10.19
N THR A 75 9.67 -16.02 8.96
CA THR A 75 10.94 -15.51 8.43
C THR A 75 10.72 -14.52 7.29
N THR A 76 9.57 -14.57 6.66
CA THR A 76 9.21 -13.68 5.56
C THR A 76 7.80 -13.15 5.77
N TRP A 77 7.65 -11.85 5.74
CA TRP A 77 6.35 -11.18 5.70
C TRP A 77 6.16 -10.55 4.32
N ILE A 78 5.06 -10.89 3.65
CA ILE A 78 4.64 -10.29 2.40
C ILE A 78 3.40 -9.45 2.69
N LEU A 79 3.48 -8.15 2.45
CA LEU A 79 2.38 -7.20 2.52
C LEU A 79 2.00 -6.84 1.08
N ASP A 80 0.92 -7.41 0.61
CA ASP A 80 0.37 -7.17 -0.72
C ASP A 80 -0.67 -6.04 -0.65
N GLU A 81 -0.74 -5.22 -1.70
CA GLU A 81 -1.51 -3.97 -1.72
C GLU A 81 -1.15 -3.08 -0.52
N ALA A 82 0.16 -2.88 -0.33
CA ALA A 82 0.68 -2.17 0.84
C ALA A 82 0.19 -0.71 0.93
N GLU A 83 -0.21 -0.12 -0.18
CA GLU A 83 -0.83 1.21 -0.26
C GLU A 83 -2.19 1.30 0.46
N GLU A 84 -2.86 0.18 0.67
CA GLU A 84 -4.12 0.15 1.45
C GLU A 84 -3.89 0.24 2.97
N MET A 85 -2.67 0.10 3.43
CA MET A 85 -2.33 0.16 4.85
C MET A 85 -2.09 1.60 5.33
N PRO A 86 -3.04 2.21 6.05
CA PRO A 86 -2.92 3.62 6.43
C PRO A 86 -2.05 3.86 7.67
N ASP A 87 -1.84 2.82 8.50
CA ASP A 87 -1.23 2.94 9.82
C ASP A 87 0.22 2.42 9.87
N PRO A 88 1.24 3.31 9.92
CA PRO A 88 2.63 2.90 10.06
C PRO A 88 2.93 2.17 11.38
N LEU A 89 2.16 2.44 12.46
CA LEU A 89 2.36 1.76 13.73
C LEU A 89 1.93 0.29 13.67
N LEU A 90 0.94 -0.02 12.85
CA LEU A 90 0.56 -1.41 12.61
C LEU A 90 1.65 -2.15 11.83
N PHE A 91 2.26 -1.49 10.84
CA PHE A 91 3.43 -2.02 10.13
C PHE A 91 4.55 -2.36 11.11
N ASP A 92 4.96 -1.42 11.95
CA ASP A 92 6.05 -1.62 12.92
C ASP A 92 5.77 -2.78 13.88
N LYS A 93 4.52 -2.91 14.35
CA LYS A 93 4.13 -4.03 15.23
C LYS A 93 4.28 -5.41 14.59
N ILE A 94 4.03 -5.53 13.28
CA ILE A 94 4.14 -6.78 12.55
C ILE A 94 5.61 -7.03 12.20
N ASP A 95 6.32 -6.04 11.70
CA ASP A 95 7.74 -6.11 11.36
C ASP A 95 8.57 -6.61 12.54
N LEU A 96 8.39 -6.04 13.72
CA LEU A 96 9.02 -6.50 14.96
C LEU A 96 8.67 -7.95 15.36
N SER A 97 7.66 -8.54 14.75
CA SER A 97 7.26 -9.94 14.98
C SER A 97 7.98 -10.93 14.05
N VAL A 98 8.57 -10.43 12.96
CA VAL A 98 9.37 -11.22 12.00
C VAL A 98 10.80 -11.31 12.52
N ARG A 99 11.04 -12.29 13.37
CA ARG A 99 12.30 -12.40 14.13
C ARG A 99 12.74 -13.85 14.35
N SER A 100 13.17 -14.53 13.32
CA SER A 100 13.83 -15.82 13.46
C SER A 100 15.33 -15.63 13.72
N LYS A 101 15.91 -16.45 14.60
CA LYS A 101 17.36 -16.43 14.87
C LYS A 101 18.16 -17.22 13.83
N ASP A 102 17.52 -18.21 13.22
CA ASP A 102 18.21 -19.22 12.40
C ASP A 102 18.03 -19.01 10.90
N ALA A 103 17.43 -17.87 10.51
CA ALA A 103 17.15 -17.55 9.13
C ALA A 103 17.20 -16.04 8.88
N GLN A 104 17.47 -15.66 7.65
CA GLN A 104 17.33 -14.28 7.21
C GLN A 104 15.85 -13.87 7.24
N ASN A 105 15.54 -12.85 8.02
CA ASN A 105 14.21 -12.26 8.05
C ASN A 105 14.05 -11.27 6.91
N ARG A 106 12.83 -11.22 6.33
CA ARG A 106 12.52 -10.35 5.20
C ARG A 106 11.11 -9.78 5.33
N VAL A 107 10.97 -8.53 4.91
CA VAL A 107 9.68 -7.89 4.65
C VAL A 107 9.63 -7.53 3.17
N ILE A 108 8.58 -7.94 2.49
CA ILE A 108 8.34 -7.66 1.08
C ILE A 108 7.04 -6.88 0.97
N MET A 109 7.10 -5.65 0.48
CA MET A 109 5.92 -4.85 0.19
C MET A 109 5.68 -4.84 -1.32
N VAL A 110 4.48 -5.23 -1.72
CA VAL A 110 4.01 -5.16 -3.11
C VAL A 110 2.90 -4.12 -3.14
N MET A 111 3.01 -3.13 -4.01
CA MET A 111 2.07 -2.01 -4.04
C MET A 111 1.98 -1.34 -5.40
N ASN A 112 0.87 -0.67 -5.62
CA ASN A 112 0.74 0.38 -6.62
C ASN A 112 0.94 1.72 -5.91
N PRO A 113 1.93 2.56 -6.31
CA PRO A 113 2.18 3.82 -5.64
C PRO A 113 0.93 4.70 -5.55
N ALA A 114 0.64 5.20 -4.36
CA ALA A 114 -0.48 6.10 -4.08
C ALA A 114 -0.04 7.58 -4.19
N THR A 115 -0.15 8.35 -3.13
CA THR A 115 0.29 9.74 -3.09
C THR A 115 1.57 9.89 -2.27
N LYS A 116 2.36 10.92 -2.55
CA LYS A 116 3.55 11.28 -1.76
C LYS A 116 3.23 11.64 -0.29
N ALA A 117 1.97 11.87 0.04
CA ALA A 117 1.53 12.04 1.42
C ALA A 117 1.49 10.73 2.22
N HIS A 118 1.48 9.58 1.54
CA HIS A 118 1.41 8.28 2.17
C HIS A 118 2.68 7.98 2.99
N TRP A 119 2.54 7.33 4.15
CA TRP A 119 3.65 7.03 5.06
C TRP A 119 4.76 6.17 4.42
N ILE A 120 4.41 5.27 3.49
CA ILE A 120 5.40 4.44 2.76
C ILE A 120 6.33 5.33 1.94
N TYR A 121 5.76 6.32 1.20
CA TYR A 121 6.60 7.25 0.44
C TYR A 121 7.54 8.02 1.37
N LYS A 122 7.04 8.62 2.43
CA LYS A 122 7.83 9.40 3.38
C LYS A 122 8.95 8.57 4.01
N ARG A 123 8.62 7.34 4.43
CA ARG A 123 9.55 6.47 5.15
C ARG A 123 10.59 5.80 4.26
N PHE A 124 10.21 5.33 3.09
CA PHE A 124 11.07 4.48 2.26
C PHE A 124 11.59 5.19 1.01
N PHE A 125 10.99 6.27 0.56
CA PHE A 125 11.42 6.99 -0.62
C PHE A 125 11.96 8.38 -0.28
N GLU A 126 11.16 9.26 0.29
CA GLU A 126 11.55 10.63 0.61
C GLU A 126 12.75 10.69 1.54
N SER A 127 12.77 9.88 2.62
CA SER A 127 13.89 9.82 3.57
C SER A 127 15.22 9.33 2.96
N ARG A 128 15.19 8.76 1.76
CA ARG A 128 16.34 8.24 1.02
C ARG A 128 16.58 8.96 -0.31
N ASP A 129 15.92 10.08 -0.50
CA ASP A 129 15.99 10.90 -1.73
C ASP A 129 15.66 10.13 -3.02
N LEU A 130 14.72 9.18 -2.92
CA LEU A 130 14.20 8.41 -4.05
C LEU A 130 12.87 8.98 -4.54
N GLN A 131 12.74 9.09 -5.87
CA GLN A 131 11.47 9.52 -6.49
C GLN A 131 10.54 8.36 -6.85
N GLY A 132 11.06 7.15 -6.91
CA GLY A 132 10.39 5.96 -7.44
C GLY A 132 10.68 5.75 -8.92
N GLY A 133 10.36 4.56 -9.44
CA GLY A 133 10.67 4.17 -10.82
C GLY A 133 12.08 3.61 -11.01
N GLU A 134 12.82 3.40 -9.94
CA GLU A 134 14.21 2.96 -9.95
C GLU A 134 14.34 1.54 -9.40
N ASN A 135 15.25 0.77 -10.00
CA ASN A 135 15.69 -0.52 -9.48
C ASN A 135 17.04 -0.32 -8.79
N THR A 136 17.04 -0.31 -7.46
CA THR A 136 18.24 -0.02 -6.66
C THR A 136 18.19 -0.69 -5.30
N THR A 137 19.33 -0.73 -4.62
CA THR A 137 19.42 -1.17 -3.23
C THR A 137 20.11 -0.08 -2.42
N ILE A 138 19.47 0.39 -1.38
CA ILE A 138 20.01 1.36 -0.43
C ILE A 138 19.95 0.72 0.95
N GLU A 139 21.11 0.57 1.59
CA GLU A 139 21.28 -0.10 2.87
C GLU A 139 20.71 -1.52 2.86
N ASP A 140 19.67 -1.77 3.62
CA ASP A 140 18.97 -3.05 3.78
C ASP A 140 17.70 -3.17 2.91
N THR A 141 17.39 -2.16 2.11
CA THR A 141 16.16 -2.06 1.34
C THR A 141 16.44 -2.12 -0.16
N THR A 142 15.84 -3.10 -0.83
CA THR A 142 15.88 -3.23 -2.29
C THR A 142 14.59 -2.73 -2.89
N TYR A 143 14.68 -1.85 -3.86
CA TYR A 143 13.57 -1.31 -4.65
C TYR A 143 13.52 -2.01 -5.99
N ILE A 144 12.36 -2.54 -6.33
CA ILE A 144 12.11 -3.18 -7.61
C ILE A 144 10.89 -2.50 -8.22
N HIS A 145 11.10 -1.84 -9.33
CA HIS A 145 10.04 -1.18 -10.08
C HIS A 145 9.73 -1.98 -11.35
N THR A 146 8.46 -2.25 -11.56
CA THR A 146 7.96 -2.93 -12.76
C THR A 146 6.75 -2.19 -13.30
N SER A 147 6.53 -2.28 -14.62
CA SER A 147 5.38 -1.72 -15.31
C SER A 147 4.85 -2.72 -16.34
N TYR A 148 3.77 -2.37 -17.03
CA TYR A 148 3.25 -3.20 -18.12
C TYR A 148 4.29 -3.48 -19.22
N LYS A 149 5.29 -2.62 -19.40
CA LYS A 149 6.34 -2.78 -20.41
C LYS A 149 7.21 -4.01 -20.17
N ASP A 150 7.35 -4.43 -18.90
CA ASP A 150 8.11 -5.62 -18.54
C ASP A 150 7.39 -6.91 -18.93
N ASN A 151 6.07 -6.82 -19.18
CA ASN A 151 5.22 -7.95 -19.56
C ASN A 151 4.39 -7.71 -20.84
N GLU A 152 4.72 -6.69 -21.63
CA GLU A 152 3.93 -6.21 -22.78
C GLU A 152 3.56 -7.32 -23.76
N LYS A 153 4.50 -8.24 -24.03
CA LYS A 153 4.30 -9.37 -24.96
C LYS A 153 3.20 -10.37 -24.55
N HIS A 154 2.76 -10.33 -23.30
CA HIS A 154 1.71 -11.19 -22.75
C HIS A 154 0.38 -10.46 -22.53
N LEU A 155 0.30 -9.18 -22.92
CA LEU A 155 -0.89 -8.36 -22.78
C LEU A 155 -1.71 -8.37 -24.06
N ASP A 156 -3.02 -8.30 -23.92
CA ASP A 156 -3.92 -8.26 -25.07
C ASP A 156 -3.92 -6.88 -25.78
N ALA A 157 -4.29 -6.90 -27.05
CA ALA A 157 -4.28 -5.71 -27.88
C ALA A 157 -5.26 -4.62 -27.40
N THR A 158 -6.38 -5.00 -26.77
CA THR A 158 -7.37 -4.05 -26.23
C THR A 158 -6.81 -3.30 -25.05
N PHE A 159 -6.12 -4.01 -24.15
CA PHE A 159 -5.43 -3.38 -23.03
C PHE A 159 -4.38 -2.38 -23.52
N LEU A 160 -3.52 -2.78 -24.47
CA LEU A 160 -2.48 -1.90 -25.03
C LEU A 160 -3.08 -0.67 -25.72
N ALA A 161 -4.18 -0.82 -26.46
CA ALA A 161 -4.88 0.32 -27.05
C ALA A 161 -5.41 1.29 -26.00
N ASN A 162 -5.98 0.77 -24.90
CA ASN A 162 -6.46 1.60 -23.78
C ASN A 162 -5.31 2.34 -23.07
N VAL A 163 -4.17 1.67 -22.87
CA VAL A 163 -2.95 2.28 -22.30
C VAL A 163 -2.43 3.41 -23.20
N ASN A 164 -2.38 3.20 -24.53
CA ASN A 164 -1.95 4.22 -25.47
C ASN A 164 -2.88 5.43 -25.48
N ARG A 165 -4.19 5.21 -25.47
CA ARG A 165 -5.18 6.28 -25.36
C ARG A 165 -5.01 7.07 -24.05
N MET A 166 -4.83 6.40 -22.91
CA MET A 166 -4.58 7.07 -21.64
C MET A 166 -3.31 7.91 -21.67
N LYS A 167 -2.25 7.41 -22.31
CA LYS A 167 -0.98 8.14 -22.46
C LYS A 167 -1.16 9.46 -23.22
N GLU A 168 -2.02 9.49 -24.24
CA GLU A 168 -2.27 10.68 -25.05
C GLU A 168 -3.25 11.65 -24.36
N GLU A 169 -4.36 11.14 -23.83
CA GLU A 169 -5.43 11.96 -23.29
C GLU A 169 -5.19 12.38 -21.84
N ARG A 170 -4.51 11.55 -21.04
CA ARG A 170 -4.34 11.73 -19.59
C ARG A 170 -2.93 11.35 -19.13
N PRO A 171 -1.90 12.10 -19.54
CA PRO A 171 -0.49 11.72 -19.33
C PRO A 171 -0.09 11.61 -17.85
N GLU A 172 -0.66 12.41 -16.95
CA GLU A 172 -0.37 12.33 -15.52
C GLU A 172 -0.96 11.07 -14.88
N GLU A 173 -2.17 10.70 -15.27
CA GLU A 173 -2.79 9.44 -14.83
C GLU A 173 -2.03 8.23 -15.38
N TYR A 174 -1.61 8.29 -16.65
CA TYR A 174 -0.77 7.26 -17.24
C TYR A 174 0.53 7.06 -16.45
N LYS A 175 1.22 8.15 -16.07
CA LYS A 175 2.43 8.06 -15.25
C LYS A 175 2.16 7.41 -13.89
N ALA A 176 1.06 7.76 -13.25
CA ALA A 176 0.73 7.26 -11.92
C ALA A 176 0.21 5.82 -11.96
N GLN A 177 -0.82 5.55 -12.78
CA GLN A 177 -1.54 4.26 -12.72
C GLN A 177 -0.89 3.17 -13.56
N ILE A 178 -0.27 3.53 -14.70
CA ILE A 178 0.27 2.56 -15.65
C ILE A 178 1.79 2.39 -15.49
N LEU A 179 2.51 3.48 -15.21
CA LEU A 179 3.94 3.44 -14.99
C LEU A 179 4.33 3.33 -13.50
N GLY A 180 3.37 3.26 -12.59
CA GLY A 180 3.63 3.10 -11.16
C GLY A 180 4.35 4.29 -10.52
N GLY A 181 4.00 5.52 -10.92
CA GLY A 181 4.56 6.75 -10.35
C GLY A 181 3.80 7.21 -9.09
N TRP A 182 4.52 7.83 -8.15
CA TRP A 182 3.91 8.48 -7.00
C TRP A 182 3.22 9.79 -7.42
N ARG A 183 1.96 9.95 -7.01
CA ARG A 183 1.19 11.18 -7.26
C ARG A 183 1.53 12.25 -6.23
N SER A 184 1.71 13.49 -6.67
CA SER A 184 1.93 14.63 -5.77
C SER A 184 0.64 15.09 -5.07
N VAL A 185 -0.51 14.87 -5.69
CA VAL A 185 -1.83 15.29 -5.21
C VAL A 185 -2.75 14.08 -5.08
N ALA A 186 -3.58 14.05 -4.04
CA ALA A 186 -4.58 13.00 -3.88
C ALA A 186 -5.66 13.09 -4.97
N GLU A 187 -6.22 11.94 -5.36
CA GLU A 187 -7.34 11.88 -6.28
C GLU A 187 -8.56 12.59 -5.67
N GLY A 188 -9.25 13.40 -6.46
CA GLY A 188 -10.42 14.16 -6.00
C GLY A 188 -10.12 15.50 -5.33
N VAL A 189 -8.88 15.96 -5.30
CA VAL A 189 -8.56 17.32 -4.83
C VAL A 189 -9.07 18.34 -5.84
N ILE A 190 -10.02 19.19 -5.41
CA ILE A 190 -10.63 20.22 -6.23
C ILE A 190 -9.66 21.40 -6.40
N PHE A 191 -8.97 21.79 -5.33
CA PHE A 191 -8.02 22.89 -5.34
C PHE A 191 -6.59 22.35 -5.29
N THR A 192 -5.79 22.61 -6.31
CA THR A 192 -4.40 22.14 -6.43
C THR A 192 -3.36 23.21 -6.17
N ASN A 193 -3.78 24.49 -6.10
CA ASN A 193 -2.93 25.68 -5.98
C ASN A 193 -2.99 26.30 -4.58
N TRP A 194 -3.06 25.48 -3.54
CA TRP A 194 -3.02 25.95 -2.17
C TRP A 194 -1.63 25.74 -1.54
N GLU A 195 -1.33 26.55 -0.55
CA GLU A 195 -0.11 26.44 0.26
C GLU A 195 -0.43 26.57 1.75
N VAL A 196 0.41 25.99 2.58
CA VAL A 196 0.34 26.18 4.04
C VAL A 196 1.30 27.29 4.40
N ARG A 197 0.77 28.35 5.00
CA ARG A 197 1.56 29.52 5.46
C ARG A 197 0.98 30.04 6.76
N ASP A 198 1.73 30.91 7.43
CA ASP A 198 1.25 31.60 8.61
C ASP A 198 0.01 32.45 8.28
N PHE A 199 -1.04 32.28 9.07
CA PHE A 199 -2.25 33.06 8.92
C PHE A 199 -2.03 34.47 9.51
N ASN A 200 -1.94 35.47 8.64
CA ASN A 200 -1.82 36.88 9.02
C ASN A 200 -3.08 37.64 8.57
N PRO A 201 -4.11 37.72 9.42
CA PRO A 201 -5.38 38.33 9.06
C PRO A 201 -5.21 39.85 8.94
N ASN A 202 -5.51 40.38 7.75
CA ASN A 202 -5.45 41.81 7.47
C ASN A 202 -6.77 42.34 6.88
N GLY A 203 -7.83 41.57 6.96
CA GLY A 203 -9.15 41.92 6.43
C GLY A 203 -9.93 42.89 7.32
N ASP A 204 -10.92 43.51 6.72
CA ASP A 204 -11.92 44.35 7.42
C ASP A 204 -13.20 43.56 7.79
N PHE A 205 -13.25 42.30 7.43
CA PHE A 205 -14.29 41.34 7.80
C PHE A 205 -13.70 40.00 8.17
N TYR A 206 -14.25 39.40 9.22
CA TYR A 206 -13.85 38.07 9.70
C TYR A 206 -15.08 37.16 9.77
N GLY A 207 -14.92 35.93 9.37
CA GLY A 207 -15.95 34.91 9.46
C GLY A 207 -15.38 33.59 9.92
N ILE A 208 -16.17 32.83 10.69
CA ILE A 208 -15.86 31.47 11.07
C ILE A 208 -16.91 30.55 10.46
N GLY A 209 -16.44 29.58 9.67
CA GLY A 209 -17.24 28.45 9.24
C GLY A 209 -16.90 27.23 10.09
N MET A 210 -17.92 26.49 10.51
CA MET A 210 -17.74 25.26 11.28
C MET A 210 -18.64 24.17 10.71
N ASP A 211 -18.06 23.02 10.51
CA ASP A 211 -18.74 21.78 10.15
C ASP A 211 -18.57 20.77 11.30
N PHE A 212 -19.71 20.35 11.85
CA PHE A 212 -19.70 19.44 13.00
C PHE A 212 -19.62 18.00 12.51
N GLY A 213 -18.52 17.34 12.82
CA GLY A 213 -18.38 15.92 12.55
C GLY A 213 -19.32 15.08 13.41
N PHE A 214 -19.76 13.96 12.88
CA PHE A 214 -20.59 12.98 13.58
C PHE A 214 -19.89 11.62 13.63
N SER A 215 -19.84 11.00 14.81
CA SER A 215 -19.19 9.70 15.03
C SER A 215 -17.68 9.72 14.75
N ASN A 216 -17.23 9.15 13.63
CA ASN A 216 -15.80 9.06 13.24
C ASN A 216 -15.35 10.20 12.30
N ASP A 217 -16.22 11.14 12.00
CA ASP A 217 -15.94 12.28 11.16
C ASP A 217 -15.46 13.46 12.01
N PRO A 218 -14.26 14.02 11.77
CA PRO A 218 -13.73 15.11 12.58
C PRO A 218 -14.51 16.40 12.36
N THR A 219 -14.71 17.19 13.42
CA THR A 219 -15.23 18.55 13.31
C THR A 219 -14.20 19.44 12.63
N GLY A 220 -14.58 20.11 11.55
CA GLY A 220 -13.77 21.09 10.85
C GLY A 220 -14.15 22.52 11.23
N ALA A 221 -13.16 23.39 11.43
CA ALA A 221 -13.39 24.82 11.61
C ALA A 221 -12.43 25.63 10.74
N CYS A 222 -12.92 26.68 10.10
CA CYS A 222 -12.16 27.57 9.26
C CYS A 222 -12.42 29.02 9.66
N LEU A 223 -11.32 29.77 9.92
CA LEU A 223 -11.38 31.23 10.10
C LEU A 223 -10.98 31.87 8.79
N ILE A 224 -11.80 32.79 8.30
CA ILE A 224 -11.54 33.57 7.09
C ILE A 224 -11.40 35.06 7.44
N SER A 225 -10.52 35.74 6.73
CA SER A 225 -10.33 37.19 6.79
C SER A 225 -10.50 37.73 5.37
N ILE A 226 -11.41 38.69 5.19
CA ILE A 226 -11.70 39.26 3.89
C ILE A 226 -11.34 40.75 3.89
N ASN A 227 -10.51 41.16 2.95
CA ASN A 227 -10.29 42.56 2.64
C ASN A 227 -11.19 42.98 1.47
N ARG A 228 -12.29 43.68 1.78
CA ARG A 228 -13.29 44.06 0.76
C ARG A 228 -12.77 45.10 -0.24
N LYS A 229 -11.73 45.86 0.10
CA LYS A 229 -11.14 46.85 -0.81
C LYS A 229 -10.22 46.19 -1.82
N SER A 230 -9.32 45.29 -1.39
CA SER A 230 -8.44 44.55 -2.29
C SER A 230 -9.09 43.31 -2.89
N LYS A 231 -10.27 42.88 -2.41
CA LYS A 231 -10.96 41.63 -2.76
C LYS A 231 -10.12 40.36 -2.48
N GLU A 232 -9.24 40.42 -1.47
CA GLU A 232 -8.45 39.28 -0.98
C GLU A 232 -9.18 38.57 0.15
N ILE A 233 -8.99 37.24 0.21
CA ILE A 233 -9.51 36.34 1.25
C ILE A 233 -8.33 35.70 2.00
#